data_6fba0aeead1f3807c95bc35ece1ff8b1
#
_entry.id   6fba0aeead1f3807c95bc35ece1ff8b1
#
_cell.length_a   1.000
_cell.length_b   1.000
_cell.length_c   1.000
_cell.angle_alpha   90.00
_cell.angle_beta   90.00
_cell.angle_gamma   90.00
#
_symmetry.space_group_name_H-M   'P 1'
#
loop_
_entity.id
_entity.type
_entity.pdbx_description
1 polymer ?
#
loop_
_entity_poly.entity_id
_entity_poly.type
_entity_poly.pdbx_seq_one_letter_code
_entity_poly.pdbx_strand_id
1 'polypeptide(L)'
;MDGEELTEQETALYDRQIRVWGADAQRRLSKAHILVCGINGTTAEFCKNIVLAGVGSLTLVDDRVATEEALSANFLIPSDESVYGGKTLTELCRDSLKDFNPMVRVSVEKGDLSNFGGEFYSKFDVVVISCCSLSTKQKLEETIECQHNYPSFEESISVPWKALPRKMSKLYFAMRVIERFEDAEQRKPGEVSIADLPGVLKLKNEFCEAQSLKESHIPDALLERLVTDPREFPPVCPIIGGILGQEVIKAISGKGEPLKNFFFFDAMDGKGIIEDLSNNTGS
;
A
#
# COMPACT_ATOMS: atom_id res chain seq x y z
N MET A 1 9.69 16.42 -29.57
CA MET A 1 9.91 15.79 -28.25
C MET A 1 10.19 14.32 -28.51
N ASP A 2 11.49 14.02 -28.65
CA ASP A 2 11.96 12.70 -29.04
C ASP A 2 11.86 11.76 -27.85
N GLY A 3 10.75 11.06 -27.75
CA GLY A 3 10.65 9.90 -26.88
C GLY A 3 11.35 8.72 -27.56
N GLU A 4 12.39 8.18 -26.96
CA GLU A 4 12.95 6.92 -27.40
C GLU A 4 11.84 5.92 -27.63
N GLU A 5 11.78 5.34 -28.82
CA GLU A 5 10.82 4.31 -29.17
C GLU A 5 11.14 3.04 -28.39
N LEU A 6 10.09 2.23 -28.12
CA LEU A 6 10.31 0.90 -27.55
C LEU A 6 11.22 0.10 -28.48
N THR A 7 12.20 -0.57 -27.92
CA THR A 7 13.06 -1.50 -28.68
C THR A 7 12.25 -2.65 -29.26
N GLU A 8 12.77 -3.32 -30.28
CA GLU A 8 12.14 -4.52 -30.84
C GLU A 8 11.95 -5.59 -29.76
N GLN A 9 12.91 -5.72 -28.85
CA GLN A 9 12.85 -6.68 -27.74
C GLN A 9 11.73 -6.33 -26.76
N GLU A 10 11.58 -5.04 -26.37
CA GLU A 10 10.48 -4.58 -25.53
C GLU A 10 9.13 -4.76 -26.21
N THR A 11 9.05 -4.42 -27.49
CA THR A 11 7.83 -4.58 -28.29
C THR A 11 7.39 -6.03 -28.35
N ALA A 12 8.32 -6.96 -28.52
CA ALA A 12 8.03 -8.39 -28.53
C ALA A 12 7.62 -8.90 -27.14
N LEU A 13 8.32 -8.47 -26.09
CA LEU A 13 8.04 -8.89 -24.70
C LEU A 13 6.66 -8.41 -24.23
N TYR A 14 6.32 -7.15 -24.55
CA TYR A 14 5.10 -6.50 -24.07
C TYR A 14 3.97 -6.46 -25.13
N ASP A 15 4.04 -7.26 -26.21
CA ASP A 15 3.07 -7.24 -27.30
C ASP A 15 1.62 -7.33 -26.83
N ARG A 16 1.32 -8.24 -25.89
CA ARG A 16 -0.05 -8.39 -25.34
C ARG A 16 -0.53 -7.18 -24.58
N GLN A 17 0.36 -6.55 -23.83
CA GLN A 17 0.08 -5.34 -23.05
C GLN A 17 -0.13 -4.15 -23.98
N ILE A 18 0.73 -4.00 -24.99
CA ILE A 18 0.65 -2.95 -26.00
C ILE A 18 -0.70 -3.03 -26.75
N ARG A 19 -1.22 -4.22 -27.00
CA ARG A 19 -2.55 -4.41 -27.61
C ARG A 19 -3.69 -3.93 -26.71
N VAL A 20 -3.50 -3.93 -25.40
CA VAL A 20 -4.53 -3.50 -24.43
C VAL A 20 -4.51 -2.00 -24.20
N TRP A 21 -3.35 -1.41 -23.90
CA TRP A 21 -3.24 -0.01 -23.51
C TRP A 21 -2.45 0.88 -24.48
N GLY A 22 -1.85 0.29 -25.54
CA GLY A 22 -1.13 1.01 -26.59
C GLY A 22 0.35 1.23 -26.28
N ALA A 23 1.12 1.47 -27.34
CA ALA A 23 2.58 1.65 -27.25
C ALA A 23 2.98 2.89 -26.42
N ASP A 24 2.18 3.97 -26.47
CA ASP A 24 2.46 5.19 -25.70
C ASP A 24 2.37 4.95 -24.19
N ALA A 25 1.40 4.15 -23.75
CA ALA A 25 1.24 3.76 -22.36
C ALA A 25 2.42 2.89 -21.91
N GLN A 26 2.84 1.93 -22.74
CA GLN A 26 4.00 1.08 -22.44
C GLN A 26 5.29 1.90 -22.37
N ARG A 27 5.48 2.90 -23.22
CA ARG A 27 6.63 3.84 -23.14
C ARG A 27 6.65 4.65 -21.85
N ARG A 28 5.48 5.07 -21.35
CA ARG A 28 5.42 5.76 -20.04
C ARG A 28 5.79 4.81 -18.92
N LEU A 29 5.27 3.59 -18.95
CA LEU A 29 5.61 2.56 -17.95
C LEU A 29 7.11 2.26 -17.95
N SER A 30 7.73 2.04 -19.12
CA SER A 30 9.17 1.72 -19.21
C SER A 30 10.11 2.84 -18.76
N LYS A 31 9.59 4.06 -18.60
CA LYS A 31 10.35 5.21 -18.06
C LYS A 31 10.05 5.51 -16.59
N ALA A 32 8.98 4.91 -16.05
CA ALA A 32 8.54 5.23 -14.70
C ALA A 32 9.47 4.62 -13.63
N HIS A 33 9.70 5.41 -12.59
CA HIS A 33 10.48 5.03 -11.41
C HIS A 33 9.55 4.91 -10.21
N ILE A 34 9.49 3.72 -9.60
CA ILE A 34 8.59 3.43 -8.48
C ILE A 34 9.38 3.16 -7.22
N LEU A 35 8.97 3.78 -6.13
CA LEU A 35 9.46 3.52 -4.79
C LEU A 35 8.42 2.70 -4.02
N VAL A 36 8.87 1.64 -3.36
CA VAL A 36 8.04 0.82 -2.45
C VAL A 36 8.69 0.79 -1.07
N CYS A 37 7.95 1.27 -0.10
CA CYS A 37 8.36 1.38 1.29
C CYS A 37 7.53 0.44 2.16
N GLY A 38 8.21 -0.45 2.88
CA GLY A 38 7.56 -1.50 3.67
C GLY A 38 7.19 -2.72 2.84
N ILE A 39 7.87 -3.82 3.10
CA ILE A 39 7.70 -5.09 2.38
C ILE A 39 6.86 -6.05 3.19
N ASN A 40 5.74 -6.48 2.59
CA ASN A 40 4.84 -7.49 3.11
C ASN A 40 4.27 -8.32 1.95
N GLY A 41 3.36 -9.24 2.20
CA GLY A 41 2.77 -10.07 1.15
C GLY A 41 2.01 -9.25 0.10
N THR A 42 1.27 -8.23 0.51
CA THR A 42 0.54 -7.34 -0.39
C THR A 42 1.47 -6.55 -1.30
N THR A 43 2.54 -5.96 -0.75
CA THR A 43 3.52 -5.22 -1.55
C THR A 43 4.38 -6.14 -2.40
N ALA A 44 4.62 -7.39 -1.99
CA ALA A 44 5.29 -8.39 -2.82
C ALA A 44 4.48 -8.71 -4.09
N GLU A 45 3.17 -8.91 -3.95
CA GLU A 45 2.25 -9.12 -5.08
C GLU A 45 2.17 -7.88 -5.98
N PHE A 46 2.13 -6.69 -5.39
CA PHE A 46 2.21 -5.43 -6.13
C PHE A 46 3.50 -5.35 -6.94
N CYS A 47 4.66 -5.55 -6.31
CA CYS A 47 5.98 -5.47 -6.95
C CYS A 47 6.08 -6.44 -8.14
N LYS A 48 5.60 -7.69 -7.99
CA LYS A 48 5.54 -8.66 -9.09
C LYS A 48 4.74 -8.10 -10.26
N ASN A 49 3.53 -7.58 -10.01
CA ASN A 49 2.66 -7.08 -11.07
C ASN A 49 3.30 -5.89 -11.82
N ILE A 50 3.93 -4.97 -11.10
CA ILE A 50 4.59 -3.80 -11.68
C ILE A 50 5.85 -4.17 -12.47
N VAL A 51 6.65 -5.11 -11.97
CA VAL A 51 7.82 -5.63 -12.68
C VAL A 51 7.40 -6.35 -13.97
N LEU A 52 6.36 -7.17 -13.91
CA LEU A 52 5.80 -7.82 -15.10
C LEU A 52 5.18 -6.83 -16.09
N ALA A 53 4.66 -5.70 -15.63
CA ALA A 53 4.16 -4.62 -16.48
C ALA A 53 5.28 -3.86 -17.21
N GLY A 54 6.54 -4.01 -16.80
CA GLY A 54 7.68 -3.43 -17.48
C GLY A 54 7.89 -1.96 -17.14
N VAL A 55 7.89 -1.61 -15.85
CA VAL A 55 8.30 -0.27 -15.39
C VAL A 55 9.81 -0.08 -15.56
N GLY A 56 10.27 1.16 -15.63
CA GLY A 56 11.70 1.47 -15.83
C GLY A 56 12.56 1.05 -14.64
N SER A 57 12.11 1.33 -13.43
CA SER A 57 12.79 0.88 -12.21
C SER A 57 11.86 0.74 -11.01
N LEU A 58 12.26 -0.14 -10.10
CA LEU A 58 11.63 -0.36 -8.82
C LEU A 58 12.69 -0.24 -7.72
N THR A 59 12.47 0.65 -6.76
CA THR A 59 13.35 0.80 -5.59
C THR A 59 12.60 0.35 -4.34
N LEU A 60 13.21 -0.50 -3.54
CA LEU A 60 12.64 -1.07 -2.31
C LEU A 60 13.32 -0.46 -1.09
N VAL A 61 12.55 -0.09 -0.08
CA VAL A 61 13.02 0.42 1.20
C VAL A 61 12.35 -0.36 2.33
N ASP A 62 13.12 -1.17 3.04
CA ASP A 62 12.71 -1.86 4.28
C ASP A 62 13.94 -2.55 4.89
N ASP A 63 14.34 -2.14 6.07
CA ASP A 63 15.52 -2.69 6.75
C ASP A 63 15.20 -3.89 7.64
N ARG A 64 13.95 -4.33 7.71
CA ARG A 64 13.57 -5.50 8.53
C ARG A 64 14.21 -6.76 7.99
N VAL A 65 14.75 -7.54 8.92
CA VAL A 65 15.32 -8.86 8.63
C VAL A 65 14.19 -9.85 8.34
N ALA A 66 14.42 -10.76 7.40
CA ALA A 66 13.46 -11.81 7.08
C ALA A 66 13.27 -12.78 8.26
N THR A 67 12.01 -13.08 8.56
CA THR A 67 11.60 -14.02 9.60
C THR A 67 10.69 -15.09 9.00
N GLU A 68 10.54 -16.22 9.70
CA GLU A 68 9.62 -17.29 9.28
C GLU A 68 8.17 -16.77 9.11
N GLU A 69 7.77 -15.82 9.94
CA GLU A 69 6.44 -15.21 9.85
C GLU A 69 6.26 -14.45 8.53
N ALA A 70 7.29 -13.71 8.09
CA ALA A 70 7.26 -12.98 6.84
C ALA A 70 7.11 -13.89 5.61
N LEU A 71 7.61 -15.15 5.68
CA LEU A 71 7.47 -16.12 4.60
C LEU A 71 6.01 -16.54 4.37
N SER A 72 5.17 -16.53 5.39
CA SER A 72 3.80 -17.04 5.30
C SER A 72 2.94 -16.32 4.28
N ALA A 73 3.19 -15.04 4.02
CA ALA A 73 2.44 -14.21 3.07
C ALA A 73 3.28 -13.69 1.90
N ASN A 74 4.61 -13.69 2.00
CA ASN A 74 5.50 -13.12 0.99
C ASN A 74 6.23 -14.22 0.19
N PHE A 75 5.68 -14.57 -0.96
CA PHE A 75 6.19 -15.60 -1.85
C PHE A 75 7.53 -15.25 -2.53
N LEU A 76 7.99 -14.00 -2.46
CA LEU A 76 9.30 -13.59 -2.98
C LEU A 76 10.46 -13.99 -2.07
N ILE A 77 10.16 -14.42 -0.83
CA ILE A 77 11.17 -14.89 0.10
C ILE A 77 11.34 -16.41 -0.08
N PRO A 78 12.56 -16.88 -0.38
CA PRO A 78 12.84 -18.31 -0.43
C PRO A 78 12.53 -19.00 0.90
N SER A 79 11.98 -20.21 0.86
CA SER A 79 11.65 -20.99 2.07
C SER A 79 12.87 -21.62 2.78
N ASP A 80 14.03 -21.62 2.14
CA ASP A 80 15.26 -22.17 2.69
C ASP A 80 15.92 -21.16 3.65
N GLU A 81 15.98 -21.49 4.93
CA GLU A 81 16.57 -20.65 5.97
C GLU A 81 18.05 -20.31 5.70
N SER A 82 18.78 -21.20 5.06
CA SER A 82 20.16 -20.94 4.66
C SER A 82 20.29 -19.80 3.64
N VAL A 83 19.21 -19.49 2.93
CA VAL A 83 19.15 -18.43 1.91
C VAL A 83 18.67 -17.11 2.51
N TYR A 84 17.63 -17.13 3.37
CA TYR A 84 17.05 -15.90 3.91
C TYR A 84 17.66 -15.45 5.24
N GLY A 85 18.29 -16.35 5.99
CA GLY A 85 18.84 -16.04 7.32
C GLY A 85 19.81 -14.87 7.32
N GLY A 86 19.50 -13.87 8.14
CA GLY A 86 20.31 -12.65 8.27
C GLY A 86 20.22 -11.63 7.14
N LYS A 87 19.42 -11.88 6.10
CA LYS A 87 19.16 -10.90 5.02
C LYS A 87 17.93 -10.06 5.31
N THR A 88 17.89 -8.87 4.73
CA THR A 88 16.69 -8.02 4.78
C THR A 88 15.63 -8.49 3.80
N LEU A 89 14.36 -8.13 4.09
CA LEU A 89 13.23 -8.42 3.20
C LEU A 89 13.47 -7.87 1.80
N THR A 90 14.01 -6.66 1.70
CA THR A 90 14.28 -5.98 0.43
C THR A 90 15.35 -6.68 -0.40
N GLU A 91 16.42 -7.18 0.23
CA GLU A 91 17.48 -7.90 -0.49
C GLU A 91 16.96 -9.19 -1.13
N LEU A 92 16.14 -9.95 -0.39
CA LEU A 92 15.53 -11.19 -0.90
C LEU A 92 14.51 -10.92 -2.00
N CYS A 93 13.61 -9.94 -1.78
CA CYS A 93 12.61 -9.58 -2.78
C CYS A 93 13.24 -9.03 -4.06
N ARG A 94 14.31 -8.22 -3.96
CA ARG A 94 15.05 -7.72 -5.12
C ARG A 94 15.57 -8.89 -5.97
N ASP A 95 16.19 -9.88 -5.34
CA ASP A 95 16.81 -10.99 -6.06
C ASP A 95 15.74 -11.82 -6.78
N SER A 96 14.63 -12.12 -6.11
CA SER A 96 13.49 -12.84 -6.71
C SER A 96 12.78 -12.03 -7.83
N LEU A 97 12.64 -10.71 -7.66
CA LEU A 97 11.96 -9.87 -8.65
C LEU A 97 12.73 -9.73 -9.96
N LYS A 98 14.07 -9.78 -9.92
CA LYS A 98 14.90 -9.75 -11.14
C LYS A 98 14.63 -10.94 -12.07
N ASP A 99 14.24 -12.08 -11.51
CA ASP A 99 13.95 -13.28 -12.31
C ASP A 99 12.63 -13.16 -13.08
N PHE A 100 11.69 -12.32 -12.63
CA PHE A 100 10.42 -12.09 -13.34
C PHE A 100 10.58 -11.27 -14.62
N ASN A 101 11.45 -10.26 -14.57
CA ASN A 101 11.68 -9.41 -15.74
C ASN A 101 13.06 -8.74 -15.65
N PRO A 102 14.07 -9.25 -16.39
CA PRO A 102 15.43 -8.73 -16.36
C PRO A 102 15.57 -7.33 -16.96
N MET A 103 14.56 -6.82 -17.68
CA MET A 103 14.58 -5.47 -18.24
C MET A 103 14.26 -4.40 -17.19
N VAL A 104 13.65 -4.78 -16.07
CA VAL A 104 13.32 -3.85 -14.98
C VAL A 104 14.49 -3.77 -14.00
N ARG A 105 14.96 -2.56 -13.75
CA ARG A 105 16.01 -2.34 -12.76
C ARG A 105 15.42 -2.34 -11.36
N VAL A 106 15.72 -3.38 -10.56
CA VAL A 106 15.30 -3.48 -9.15
C VAL A 106 16.48 -3.13 -8.25
N SER A 107 16.32 -2.12 -7.39
CA SER A 107 17.32 -1.64 -6.44
C SER A 107 16.79 -1.63 -5.00
N VAL A 108 17.70 -1.53 -4.05
CA VAL A 108 17.39 -1.42 -2.62
C VAL A 108 18.07 -0.17 -2.09
N GLU A 109 17.31 0.64 -1.35
CA GLU A 109 17.82 1.75 -0.56
C GLU A 109 17.69 1.41 0.92
N LYS A 110 18.69 1.80 1.72
CA LYS A 110 18.74 1.57 3.17
C LYS A 110 18.44 2.86 3.91
N GLY A 111 17.69 2.76 4.96
CA GLY A 111 17.38 3.89 5.84
C GLY A 111 15.92 3.97 6.26
N ASP A 112 15.67 4.78 7.27
CA ASP A 112 14.32 5.06 7.74
C ASP A 112 13.64 6.09 6.83
N LEU A 113 12.40 5.83 6.47
CA LEU A 113 11.58 6.69 5.61
C LEU A 113 11.48 8.13 6.12
N SER A 114 11.44 8.29 7.44
CA SER A 114 11.34 9.61 8.07
C SER A 114 12.59 10.47 7.92
N ASN A 115 13.70 9.88 7.50
CA ASN A 115 14.99 10.56 7.32
C ASN A 115 15.25 11.01 5.89
N PHE A 116 14.47 10.54 4.91
CA PHE A 116 14.58 10.99 3.53
C PHE A 116 13.88 12.34 3.33
N GLY A 117 14.52 13.25 2.64
CA GLY A 117 13.93 14.55 2.28
C GLY A 117 13.20 14.54 0.95
N GLY A 118 12.50 15.64 0.61
CA GLY A 118 11.75 15.79 -0.64
C GLY A 118 12.59 15.52 -1.90
N GLU A 119 13.88 15.88 -1.89
CA GLU A 119 14.82 15.62 -3.01
C GLU A 119 15.00 14.11 -3.29
N PHE A 120 14.90 13.25 -2.27
CA PHE A 120 14.92 11.81 -2.46
C PHE A 120 13.66 11.33 -3.17
N TYR A 121 12.49 11.77 -2.68
CA TYR A 121 11.20 11.35 -3.21
C TYR A 121 10.91 11.88 -4.61
N SER A 122 11.45 13.07 -4.96
CA SER A 122 11.26 13.66 -6.30
C SER A 122 11.87 12.86 -7.45
N LYS A 123 12.66 11.82 -7.14
CA LYS A 123 13.24 10.89 -8.14
C LYS A 123 12.24 9.84 -8.62
N PHE A 124 11.09 9.74 -7.97
CA PHE A 124 10.11 8.69 -8.22
C PHE A 124 8.80 9.27 -8.73
N ASP A 125 8.24 8.61 -9.74
CA ASP A 125 6.92 8.97 -10.29
C ASP A 125 5.78 8.48 -9.39
N VAL A 126 6.00 7.39 -8.65
CA VAL A 126 5.04 6.81 -7.71
C VAL A 126 5.76 6.34 -6.45
N VAL A 127 5.18 6.65 -5.30
CA VAL A 127 5.61 6.17 -3.99
C VAL A 127 4.49 5.33 -3.36
N VAL A 128 4.78 4.07 -3.09
CA VAL A 128 3.88 3.13 -2.41
C VAL A 128 4.40 2.91 -0.99
N ILE A 129 3.52 3.12 -0.02
CA ILE A 129 3.90 3.07 1.40
C ILE A 129 3.05 2.01 2.10
N SER A 130 3.71 1.13 2.84
CA SER A 130 3.11 0.11 3.69
C SER A 130 3.87 -0.03 4.99
N CYS A 131 3.29 -0.72 5.98
CA CYS A 131 3.97 -1.06 7.25
C CYS A 131 4.55 0.14 8.00
N CYS A 132 3.97 1.32 7.90
CA CYS A 132 4.41 2.52 8.59
C CYS A 132 3.31 3.11 9.48
N SER A 133 3.73 3.84 10.53
CA SER A 133 2.82 4.48 11.48
C SER A 133 1.99 5.60 10.84
N LEU A 134 0.91 6.00 11.52
CA LEU A 134 0.09 7.12 11.10
C LEU A 134 0.93 8.41 11.01
N SER A 135 1.75 8.68 12.01
CA SER A 135 2.65 9.84 12.03
C SER A 135 3.67 9.83 10.88
N THR A 136 4.18 8.65 10.50
CA THR A 136 5.05 8.54 9.32
C THR A 136 4.30 8.85 8.03
N LYS A 137 3.06 8.36 7.87
CA LYS A 137 2.23 8.65 6.68
C LYS A 137 1.99 10.15 6.52
N GLN A 138 1.61 10.84 7.60
CA GLN A 138 1.39 12.28 7.63
C GLN A 138 2.66 13.06 7.25
N LYS A 139 3.80 12.73 7.87
CA LYS A 139 5.09 13.38 7.55
C LYS A 139 5.50 13.19 6.09
N LEU A 140 5.28 12.01 5.54
CA LEU A 140 5.60 11.73 4.13
C LEU A 140 4.72 12.53 3.19
N GLU A 141 3.44 12.68 3.49
CA GLU A 141 2.52 13.50 2.71
C GLU A 141 2.95 14.97 2.66
N GLU A 142 3.41 15.53 3.79
CA GLU A 142 3.97 16.89 3.84
C GLU A 142 5.28 17.04 3.04
N THR A 143 6.00 15.92 2.86
CA THR A 143 7.34 15.91 2.23
C THR A 143 7.26 15.64 0.73
N ILE A 144 6.26 14.88 0.26
CA ILE A 144 6.11 14.45 -1.12
C ILE A 144 5.19 15.41 -1.87
N GLU A 145 5.69 15.99 -2.95
CA GLU A 145 4.90 16.83 -3.85
C GLU A 145 4.04 15.98 -4.78
N CYS A 146 2.72 15.98 -4.59
CA CYS A 146 1.78 15.20 -5.39
C CYS A 146 1.25 16.00 -6.59
N GLN A 147 1.26 15.37 -7.77
CA GLN A 147 0.75 15.97 -9.01
C GLN A 147 -0.74 15.65 -9.28
N HIS A 148 -1.30 14.65 -8.61
CA HIS A 148 -2.69 14.29 -8.74
C HIS A 148 -3.58 15.12 -7.81
N ASN A 149 -4.72 15.57 -8.33
CA ASN A 149 -5.69 16.37 -7.57
C ASN A 149 -6.60 15.47 -6.72
N TYR A 150 -6.01 14.76 -5.74
CA TYR A 150 -6.72 14.02 -4.71
C TYR A 150 -6.70 14.81 -3.40
N PRO A 151 -7.70 14.62 -2.53
CA PRO A 151 -7.61 15.14 -1.16
C PRO A 151 -6.41 14.50 -0.47
N SER A 152 -5.76 15.27 0.39
CA SER A 152 -4.66 14.75 1.19
C SER A 152 -5.13 13.59 2.08
N PHE A 153 -4.18 12.76 2.53
CA PHE A 153 -4.49 11.69 3.48
C PHE A 153 -5.10 12.27 4.77
N GLU A 154 -4.51 13.35 5.29
CA GLU A 154 -5.03 14.04 6.48
C GLU A 154 -6.44 14.62 6.26
N GLU A 155 -6.70 15.27 5.13
CA GLU A 155 -8.05 15.74 4.78
C GLU A 155 -9.05 14.59 4.73
N SER A 156 -8.66 13.47 4.12
CA SER A 156 -9.52 12.29 3.97
C SER A 156 -9.84 11.61 5.30
N ILE A 157 -8.88 11.50 6.22
CA ILE A 157 -9.10 10.87 7.53
C ILE A 157 -9.70 11.82 8.57
N SER A 158 -9.65 13.13 8.31
CA SER A 158 -10.25 14.17 9.18
C SER A 158 -11.73 14.40 8.90
N VAL A 159 -12.31 13.79 7.86
CA VAL A 159 -13.74 13.89 7.58
C VAL A 159 -14.54 13.42 8.80
N PRO A 160 -15.45 14.26 9.35
CA PRO A 160 -16.27 13.86 10.49
C PRO A 160 -17.06 12.59 10.17
N TRP A 161 -17.03 11.60 11.05
CA TRP A 161 -17.65 10.29 10.81
C TRP A 161 -19.16 10.37 10.51
N LYS A 162 -19.83 11.40 10.99
CA LYS A 162 -21.24 11.68 10.66
C LYS A 162 -21.46 12.11 9.20
N ALA A 163 -20.44 12.72 8.60
CA ALA A 163 -20.49 13.19 7.21
C ALA A 163 -20.13 12.07 6.20
N LEU A 164 -19.59 10.96 6.69
CA LEU A 164 -19.22 9.82 5.86
C LEU A 164 -20.48 9.15 5.24
N PRO A 165 -20.34 8.46 4.09
CA PRO A 165 -21.42 7.73 3.46
C PRO A 165 -22.08 6.74 4.44
N ARG A 166 -23.42 6.64 4.40
CA ARG A 166 -24.17 5.74 5.31
C ARG A 166 -23.77 4.26 5.19
N LYS A 167 -23.24 3.87 4.02
CA LYS A 167 -22.78 2.50 3.71
C LYS A 167 -21.27 2.35 3.88
N MET A 168 -20.61 3.32 4.51
CA MET A 168 -19.18 3.26 4.76
C MET A 168 -18.78 1.92 5.40
N SER A 169 -17.69 1.36 4.90
CA SER A 169 -17.17 0.10 5.45
C SER A 169 -16.84 0.24 6.93
N LYS A 170 -17.31 -0.70 7.75
CA LYS A 170 -16.97 -0.75 9.17
C LYS A 170 -15.48 -0.96 9.41
N LEU A 171 -14.78 -1.56 8.44
CA LEU A 171 -13.32 -1.69 8.45
C LEU A 171 -12.63 -0.32 8.55
N TYR A 172 -13.14 0.70 7.84
CA TYR A 172 -12.56 2.05 7.95
C TYR A 172 -12.50 2.51 9.39
N PHE A 173 -13.63 2.47 10.10
CA PHE A 173 -13.72 2.93 11.48
C PHE A 173 -12.84 2.10 12.43
N ALA A 174 -12.87 0.78 12.25
CA ALA A 174 -12.07 -0.14 13.06
C ALA A 174 -10.57 0.10 12.86
N MET A 175 -10.12 0.28 11.61
CA MET A 175 -8.73 0.59 11.30
C MET A 175 -8.30 1.93 11.86
N ARG A 176 -9.17 2.97 11.81
CA ARG A 176 -8.88 4.27 12.44
C ARG A 176 -8.68 4.16 13.94
N VAL A 177 -9.49 3.34 14.63
CA VAL A 177 -9.33 3.10 16.07
C VAL A 177 -7.99 2.41 16.35
N ILE A 178 -7.66 1.36 15.59
CA ILE A 178 -6.40 0.61 15.76
C ILE A 178 -5.20 1.52 15.50
N GLU A 179 -5.16 2.24 14.38
CA GLU A 179 -4.04 3.15 14.07
C GLU A 179 -3.85 4.24 15.14
N ARG A 180 -4.94 4.80 15.68
CA ARG A 180 -4.83 5.78 16.77
C ARG A 180 -4.36 5.14 18.07
N PHE A 181 -4.75 3.90 18.34
CA PHE A 181 -4.25 3.18 19.50
C PHE A 181 -2.75 2.88 19.35
N GLU A 182 -2.31 2.42 18.19
CA GLU A 182 -0.89 2.19 17.90
C GLU A 182 -0.05 3.46 18.07
N ASP A 183 -0.55 4.59 17.54
CA ASP A 183 0.12 5.90 17.64
C ASP A 183 0.20 6.37 19.10
N ALA A 184 -0.89 6.29 19.85
CA ALA A 184 -0.95 6.72 21.27
C ALA A 184 -0.03 5.86 22.17
N GLU A 185 0.05 4.57 21.93
CA GLU A 185 0.88 3.62 22.69
C GLU A 185 2.29 3.45 22.09
N GLN A 186 2.64 4.22 21.05
CA GLN A 186 3.92 4.16 20.32
C GLN A 186 4.26 2.74 19.83
N ARG A 187 3.22 1.99 19.41
CA ARG A 187 3.36 0.66 18.82
C ARG A 187 3.65 0.77 17.33
N LYS A 188 4.35 -0.22 16.80
CA LYS A 188 4.47 -0.37 15.35
C LYS A 188 3.17 -0.91 14.77
N PRO A 189 2.86 -0.62 13.49
CA PRO A 189 1.70 -1.17 12.83
C PRO A 189 1.67 -2.71 12.89
N GLY A 190 0.54 -3.27 13.38
CA GLY A 190 0.35 -4.70 13.53
C GLY A 190 0.90 -5.30 14.84
N GLU A 191 1.47 -4.52 15.74
CA GLU A 191 1.92 -4.99 17.05
C GLU A 191 0.80 -5.03 18.12
N VAL A 192 -0.40 -4.55 17.77
CA VAL A 192 -1.57 -4.66 18.65
C VAL A 192 -2.01 -6.12 18.75
N SER A 193 -2.27 -6.56 19.97
CA SER A 193 -2.61 -7.94 20.29
C SER A 193 -3.92 -8.04 21.08
N ILE A 194 -4.39 -9.25 21.33
CA ILE A 194 -5.60 -9.49 22.15
C ILE A 194 -5.47 -8.93 23.56
N ALA A 195 -4.26 -8.81 24.09
CA ALA A 195 -4.03 -8.22 25.42
C ALA A 195 -4.37 -6.72 25.45
N ASP A 196 -4.29 -6.04 24.31
CA ASP A 196 -4.56 -4.62 24.16
C ASP A 196 -6.06 -4.34 23.92
N LEU A 197 -6.87 -5.37 23.67
CA LEU A 197 -8.29 -5.24 23.32
C LEU A 197 -9.08 -4.34 24.28
N PRO A 198 -8.92 -4.42 25.62
CA PRO A 198 -9.66 -3.52 26.54
C PRO A 198 -9.35 -2.03 26.26
N GLY A 199 -8.09 -1.70 25.97
CA GLY A 199 -7.67 -0.33 25.62
C GLY A 199 -8.24 0.12 24.27
N VAL A 200 -8.23 -0.76 23.27
CA VAL A 200 -8.79 -0.51 21.94
C VAL A 200 -10.31 -0.26 22.03
N LEU A 201 -11.05 -1.08 22.83
CA LEU A 201 -12.49 -0.90 23.03
C LEU A 201 -12.80 0.41 23.78
N LYS A 202 -11.99 0.77 24.76
CA LYS A 202 -12.12 2.05 25.45
C LYS A 202 -11.97 3.22 24.46
N LEU A 203 -10.91 3.20 23.65
CA LEU A 203 -10.68 4.24 22.66
C LEU A 203 -11.79 4.30 21.60
N LYS A 204 -12.32 3.13 21.17
CA LYS A 204 -13.50 3.07 20.29
C LYS A 204 -14.70 3.83 20.90
N ASN A 205 -14.98 3.61 22.19
CA ASN A 205 -16.11 4.26 22.86
C ASN A 205 -15.90 5.77 22.95
N GLU A 206 -14.68 6.23 23.28
CA GLU A 206 -14.32 7.64 23.29
C GLU A 206 -14.51 8.30 21.91
N PHE A 207 -14.13 7.62 20.83
CA PHE A 207 -14.37 8.11 19.47
C PHE A 207 -15.86 8.14 19.10
N CYS A 208 -16.60 7.11 19.44
CA CYS A 208 -18.03 7.08 19.19
C CYS A 208 -18.74 8.22 19.93
N GLU A 209 -18.38 8.48 21.18
CA GLU A 209 -18.90 9.60 21.97
C GLU A 209 -18.55 10.95 21.35
N ALA A 210 -17.27 11.20 21.05
CA ALA A 210 -16.79 12.43 20.44
C ALA A 210 -17.48 12.73 19.09
N GLN A 211 -17.73 11.70 18.28
CA GLN A 211 -18.43 11.81 17.00
C GLN A 211 -19.96 11.73 17.14
N SER A 212 -20.50 11.57 18.37
CA SER A 212 -21.93 11.37 18.69
C SER A 212 -22.54 10.21 17.89
N LEU A 213 -21.81 9.11 17.76
CA LEU A 213 -22.23 7.85 17.19
C LEU A 213 -22.57 6.85 18.29
N LYS A 214 -23.40 5.87 17.96
CA LYS A 214 -23.67 4.75 18.87
C LYS A 214 -22.44 3.82 18.91
N GLU A 215 -22.11 3.28 20.09
CA GLU A 215 -21.02 2.30 20.25
C GLU A 215 -21.16 1.09 19.30
N SER A 216 -22.41 0.70 19.01
CA SER A 216 -22.71 -0.38 18.06
C SER A 216 -22.36 -0.05 16.59
N HIS A 217 -21.94 1.18 16.32
CA HIS A 217 -21.50 1.57 14.98
C HIS A 217 -20.25 0.79 14.54
N ILE A 218 -19.35 0.54 15.50
CA ILE A 218 -18.18 -0.32 15.30
C ILE A 218 -18.39 -1.57 16.17
N PRO A 219 -18.63 -2.75 15.57
CA PRO A 219 -18.82 -3.97 16.35
C PRO A 219 -17.56 -4.37 17.11
N ASP A 220 -17.68 -4.68 18.39
CA ASP A 220 -16.56 -5.15 19.22
C ASP A 220 -15.92 -6.41 18.63
N ALA A 221 -16.74 -7.35 18.12
CA ALA A 221 -16.26 -8.56 17.48
C ALA A 221 -15.38 -8.29 16.23
N LEU A 222 -15.57 -7.16 15.55
CA LEU A 222 -14.69 -6.75 14.45
C LEU A 222 -13.31 -6.37 14.97
N LEU A 223 -13.25 -5.54 16.01
CA LEU A 223 -11.98 -5.13 16.63
C LEU A 223 -11.28 -6.33 17.26
N GLU A 224 -12.00 -7.17 18.00
CA GLU A 224 -11.46 -8.41 18.57
C GLU A 224 -10.82 -9.28 17.48
N ARG A 225 -11.50 -9.51 16.36
CA ARG A 225 -10.96 -10.26 15.22
C ARG A 225 -9.66 -9.64 14.69
N LEU A 226 -9.63 -8.32 14.49
CA LEU A 226 -8.48 -7.63 13.90
C LEU A 226 -7.26 -7.63 14.82
N VAL A 227 -7.44 -7.58 16.15
CA VAL A 227 -6.33 -7.61 17.10
C VAL A 227 -5.91 -9.03 17.51
N THR A 228 -6.78 -10.04 17.32
CA THR A 228 -6.45 -11.43 17.66
C THR A 228 -5.47 -12.04 16.67
N ASP A 229 -5.61 -11.73 15.39
CA ASP A 229 -4.69 -12.21 14.36
C ASP A 229 -4.36 -11.04 13.39
N PRO A 230 -3.33 -10.25 13.73
CA PRO A 230 -2.91 -9.12 12.91
C PRO A 230 -2.10 -9.55 11.68
N ARG A 231 -1.82 -10.85 11.52
CA ARG A 231 -1.03 -11.34 10.39
C ARG A 231 -1.76 -11.14 9.07
N GLU A 232 -0.99 -10.96 8.02
CA GLU A 232 -1.55 -10.92 6.67
C GLU A 232 -2.23 -12.24 6.32
N PHE A 233 -3.39 -12.16 5.72
CA PHE A 233 -4.08 -13.32 5.17
C PHE A 233 -3.65 -13.54 3.72
N PRO A 234 -2.82 -14.57 3.41
CA PRO A 234 -2.19 -14.74 2.10
C PRO A 234 -3.14 -14.63 0.90
N PRO A 235 -4.40 -15.15 0.95
CA PRO A 235 -5.33 -15.02 -0.17
C PRO A 235 -5.76 -13.57 -0.49
N VAL A 236 -5.64 -12.65 0.46
CA VAL A 236 -5.99 -11.22 0.27
C VAL A 236 -4.85 -10.45 -0.40
N CYS A 237 -3.62 -10.85 -0.15
CA CYS A 237 -2.43 -10.16 -0.69
C CYS A 237 -2.48 -9.99 -2.22
N PRO A 238 -2.74 -11.04 -3.05
CA PRO A 238 -2.83 -10.89 -4.49
C PRO A 238 -4.03 -10.05 -4.95
N ILE A 239 -5.14 -10.04 -4.18
CA ILE A 239 -6.30 -9.21 -4.50
C ILE A 239 -5.93 -7.73 -4.36
N ILE A 240 -5.43 -7.33 -3.21
CA ILE A 240 -5.06 -5.95 -2.94
C ILE A 240 -3.84 -5.53 -3.78
N GLY A 241 -2.81 -6.36 -3.84
CA GLY A 241 -1.61 -6.09 -4.65
C GLY A 241 -1.92 -5.99 -6.14
N GLY A 242 -2.88 -6.78 -6.65
CA GLY A 242 -3.36 -6.70 -8.02
C GLY A 242 -4.12 -5.41 -8.31
N ILE A 243 -5.03 -5.00 -7.43
CA ILE A 243 -5.77 -3.74 -7.54
C ILE A 243 -4.79 -2.56 -7.47
N LEU A 244 -3.91 -2.52 -6.48
CA LEU A 244 -2.90 -1.46 -6.35
C LEU A 244 -2.03 -1.35 -7.59
N GLY A 245 -1.57 -2.48 -8.13
CA GLY A 245 -0.81 -2.52 -9.38
C GLY A 245 -1.57 -1.92 -10.55
N GLN A 246 -2.85 -2.25 -10.68
CA GLN A 246 -3.71 -1.68 -11.72
C GLN A 246 -3.89 -0.17 -11.57
N GLU A 247 -4.07 0.34 -10.34
CA GLU A 247 -4.22 1.76 -10.09
C GLU A 247 -2.94 2.54 -10.41
N VAL A 248 -1.78 2.00 -10.07
CA VAL A 248 -0.47 2.59 -10.42
C VAL A 248 -0.27 2.58 -11.94
N ILE A 249 -0.61 1.49 -12.63
CA ILE A 249 -0.55 1.43 -14.10
C ILE A 249 -1.45 2.50 -14.74
N LYS A 250 -2.67 2.71 -14.23
CA LYS A 250 -3.56 3.79 -14.70
C LYS A 250 -2.91 5.16 -14.51
N ALA A 251 -2.36 5.44 -13.32
CA ALA A 251 -1.73 6.72 -12.99
C ALA A 251 -0.57 7.03 -13.95
N ILE A 252 0.31 6.07 -14.22
CA ILE A 252 1.48 6.25 -15.09
C ILE A 252 1.07 6.31 -16.56
N SER A 253 0.22 5.39 -16.99
CA SER A 253 -0.16 5.25 -18.41
C SER A 253 -1.12 6.32 -18.89
N GLY A 254 -1.88 6.95 -17.97
CA GLY A 254 -2.99 7.83 -18.29
C GLY A 254 -4.17 7.10 -18.95
N LYS A 255 -4.26 5.78 -18.80
CA LYS A 255 -5.35 4.94 -19.34
C LYS A 255 -6.34 4.59 -18.24
N GLY A 256 -7.35 5.45 -18.09
CA GLY A 256 -8.33 5.43 -17.02
C GLY A 256 -7.87 6.24 -15.81
N GLU A 257 -8.84 6.64 -15.00
CA GLU A 257 -8.55 7.36 -13.75
C GLU A 257 -8.28 6.37 -12.63
N PRO A 258 -7.24 6.62 -11.79
CA PRO A 258 -7.04 5.85 -10.59
C PRO A 258 -8.23 5.96 -9.64
N LEU A 259 -8.38 4.97 -8.80
CA LEU A 259 -9.40 4.87 -7.77
C LEU A 259 -9.36 6.09 -6.85
N LYS A 260 -10.50 6.70 -6.56
CA LYS A 260 -10.60 7.84 -5.67
C LYS A 260 -11.50 7.46 -4.49
N ASN A 261 -10.96 7.38 -3.30
CA ASN A 261 -9.55 7.38 -2.89
C ASN A 261 -9.26 6.22 -1.94
N PHE A 262 -10.30 5.51 -1.44
CA PHE A 262 -10.19 4.37 -0.56
C PHE A 262 -10.75 3.10 -1.19
N PHE A 263 -10.04 2.01 -1.00
CA PHE A 263 -10.50 0.65 -1.30
C PHE A 263 -10.45 -0.20 -0.03
N PHE A 264 -11.58 -0.80 0.32
CA PHE A 264 -11.69 -1.72 1.45
C PHE A 264 -12.05 -3.11 0.93
N PHE A 265 -11.39 -4.12 1.45
CA PHE A 265 -11.71 -5.50 1.15
C PHE A 265 -11.87 -6.29 2.46
N ASP A 266 -13.05 -6.86 2.69
CA ASP A 266 -13.28 -7.77 3.81
C ASP A 266 -13.27 -9.22 3.31
N ALA A 267 -12.26 -9.98 3.77
CA ALA A 267 -12.09 -11.38 3.41
C ALA A 267 -13.22 -12.27 3.90
N MET A 268 -13.98 -11.84 4.91
CA MET A 268 -15.08 -12.64 5.48
C MET A 268 -16.29 -12.72 4.55
N ASP A 269 -16.58 -11.66 3.81
CA ASP A 269 -17.69 -11.64 2.85
C ASP A 269 -17.23 -11.53 1.38
N GLY A 270 -15.92 -11.44 1.16
CA GLY A 270 -15.31 -11.38 -0.16
C GLY A 270 -15.65 -10.13 -0.96
N LYS A 271 -16.05 -9.04 -0.29
CA LYS A 271 -16.49 -7.82 -0.97
C LYS A 271 -15.42 -6.74 -0.95
N GLY A 272 -15.19 -6.14 -2.12
CA GLY A 272 -14.45 -4.91 -2.29
C GLY A 272 -15.40 -3.70 -2.33
N ILE A 273 -15.07 -2.65 -1.61
CA ILE A 273 -15.83 -1.39 -1.57
C ILE A 273 -14.87 -0.25 -1.89
N ILE A 274 -15.30 0.62 -2.81
CA ILE A 274 -14.59 1.85 -3.17
C ILE A 274 -15.36 3.01 -2.57
N GLU A 275 -14.69 3.90 -1.86
CA GLU A 275 -15.28 5.11 -1.27
C GLU A 275 -14.44 6.33 -1.62
N ASP A 276 -15.12 7.42 -1.98
CA ASP A 276 -14.53 8.74 -2.17
C ASP A 276 -14.68 9.54 -0.86
N LEU A 277 -13.59 9.69 -0.13
CA LEU A 277 -13.53 10.49 1.10
C LEU A 277 -12.94 11.86 0.80
N SER A 278 -13.61 12.62 -0.04
CA SER A 278 -13.29 14.03 -0.25
C SER A 278 -14.23 14.89 0.61
N ASN A 279 -13.70 15.99 1.17
CA ASN A 279 -14.52 17.03 1.75
C ASN A 279 -15.31 17.75 0.65
N ASN A 280 -16.34 17.10 0.10
CA ASN A 280 -17.33 17.76 -0.74
C ASN A 280 -18.23 18.63 0.15
N THR A 281 -17.69 19.70 0.69
CA THR A 281 -18.48 20.84 1.17
C THR A 281 -18.89 21.65 -0.04
N GLY A 282 -19.94 21.23 -0.74
CA GLY A 282 -20.46 22.11 -1.77
C GLY A 282 -21.19 21.43 -2.92
N SER A 283 -22.43 21.10 -2.75
CA SER A 283 -23.51 21.41 -3.70
C SER A 283 -24.86 21.21 -3.03
#